data_5c3ba988cf08109b1ef7b298e1fb316c
#
_entry.id   5c3ba988cf08109b1ef7b298e1fb316c
#
_cell.length_a   1.000
_cell.length_b   1.000
_cell.length_c   1.000
_cell.angle_alpha   90.00
_cell.angle_beta   90.00
_cell.angle_gamma   90.00
#
_symmetry.space_group_name_H-M   'P 1'
#
loop_
_entity.id
_entity.type
_entity.pdbx_description
1 polymer ?
#
loop_
_entity_poly.entity_id
_entity_poly.type
_entity_poly.pdbx_seq_one_letter_code
_entity_poly.pdbx_strand_id
1 'polypeptide(L)'
;MPTISLFYGIAIQMFFEDHPPPHIHARYNEFKARYDISAGNLLSGELPRQAHRLVQEWIALNKQALMENWRRMEKGEQMEYIKGLE
;
A
#
# COMPACT_ATOMS: atom_id res chain seq x y z
N MET A 1 -4.38 -12.93 3.98
CA MET A 1 -3.47 -11.80 3.78
C MET A 1 -4.12 -10.77 2.88
N PRO A 2 -4.49 -9.61 3.41
CA PRO A 2 -5.34 -8.72 2.62
C PRO A 2 -4.57 -7.96 1.54
N THR A 3 -4.87 -8.32 0.31
CA THR A 3 -4.47 -7.53 -0.84
C THR A 3 -5.57 -6.49 -1.05
N ILE A 4 -5.22 -5.22 -0.95
CA ILE A 4 -6.21 -4.15 -1.03
C ILE A 4 -6.22 -3.45 -2.38
N SER A 5 -5.25 -3.74 -3.25
CA SER A 5 -5.27 -3.27 -4.63
C SER A 5 -4.31 -4.08 -5.47
N LEU A 6 -4.53 -4.06 -6.78
CA LEU A 6 -3.67 -4.76 -7.73
C LEU A 6 -3.69 -3.98 -9.04
N PHE A 7 -2.52 -3.53 -9.50
CA PHE A 7 -2.42 -2.78 -10.76
C PHE A 7 -1.02 -2.96 -11.35
N TYR A 8 -0.98 -3.18 -12.66
CA TYR A 8 0.27 -3.34 -13.42
C TYR A 8 1.20 -4.39 -12.82
N GLY A 9 0.62 -5.47 -12.27
CA GLY A 9 1.41 -6.53 -11.64
C GLY A 9 1.92 -6.21 -10.25
N ILE A 10 1.53 -5.07 -9.69
CA ILE A 10 1.92 -4.66 -8.34
C ILE A 10 0.78 -4.96 -7.39
N ALA A 11 1.06 -5.77 -6.36
CA ALA A 11 0.07 -6.08 -5.33
C ALA A 11 0.30 -5.17 -4.12
N ILE A 12 -0.74 -4.48 -3.70
CA ILE A 12 -0.68 -3.63 -2.51
C ILE A 12 -1.37 -4.36 -1.37
N GLN A 13 -0.67 -4.50 -0.27
CA GLN A 13 -1.12 -5.27 0.88
C GLN A 13 -1.04 -4.45 2.15
N MET A 14 -1.95 -4.72 3.08
CA MET A 14 -1.94 -4.12 4.40
C MET A 14 -2.27 -5.25 5.37
N PHE A 15 -1.39 -5.47 6.33
CA PHE A 15 -1.50 -6.62 7.23
C PHE A 15 -2.11 -6.21 8.56
N PHE A 16 -2.95 -7.09 9.13
CA PHE A 16 -3.41 -6.89 10.50
C PHE A 16 -2.20 -6.96 11.44
N GLU A 17 -2.26 -6.17 12.50
CA GLU A 17 -1.21 -6.11 13.51
C GLU A 17 0.06 -5.39 13.05
N ASP A 18 -0.02 -4.68 11.93
CA ASP A 18 1.08 -3.79 11.54
C ASP A 18 1.23 -2.65 12.55
N HIS A 19 2.45 -2.14 12.68
CA HIS A 19 2.76 -1.07 13.63
C HIS A 19 2.85 0.28 12.93
N PRO A 20 2.51 1.39 13.65
CA PRO A 20 2.72 2.72 13.07
C PRO A 20 4.16 2.94 12.69
N PRO A 21 4.44 3.80 11.71
CA PRO A 21 3.49 4.72 11.06
C PRO A 21 2.59 3.98 10.07
N PRO A 22 1.43 4.56 9.73
CA PRO A 22 0.56 3.96 8.71
C PRO A 22 1.31 3.74 7.42
N HIS A 23 1.28 2.51 6.92
CA HIS A 23 2.05 2.15 5.73
C HIS A 23 1.38 1.02 4.97
N ILE A 24 1.83 0.85 3.73
CA ILE A 24 1.40 -0.26 2.89
C ILE A 24 2.62 -1.08 2.48
N HIS A 25 2.35 -2.31 2.06
CA HIS A 25 3.35 -3.20 1.48
C HIS A 25 3.07 -3.31 -0.01
N ALA A 26 4.10 -3.19 -0.85
CA ALA A 26 3.99 -3.35 -2.28
C ALA A 26 4.87 -4.52 -2.72
N ARG A 27 4.30 -5.39 -3.54
CA ARG A 27 5.04 -6.54 -4.09
C ARG A 27 4.98 -6.51 -5.60
N TYR A 28 6.14 -6.72 -6.23
CA TYR A 28 6.24 -6.81 -7.68
C TYR A 28 7.29 -7.87 -8.00
N ASN A 29 6.83 -9.02 -8.51
CA ASN A 29 7.71 -10.18 -8.74
C ASN A 29 8.44 -10.53 -7.44
N GLU A 30 9.78 -10.57 -7.45
CA GLU A 30 10.55 -10.87 -6.25
C GLU A 30 10.82 -9.64 -5.38
N PHE A 31 10.39 -8.46 -5.82
CA PHE A 31 10.64 -7.21 -5.10
C PHE A 31 9.56 -6.95 -4.06
N LYS A 32 9.97 -6.39 -2.93
CA LYS A 32 9.06 -6.01 -1.85
C LYS A 32 9.51 -4.66 -1.30
N ALA A 33 8.53 -3.82 -0.95
CA ALA A 33 8.83 -2.51 -0.40
C ALA A 33 7.70 -2.08 0.52
N ARG A 34 8.01 -1.19 1.47
CA ARG A 34 7.01 -0.57 2.32
C ARG A 34 7.04 0.93 2.10
N TYR A 35 5.87 1.53 2.08
CA TYR A 35 5.72 2.97 1.84
C TYR A 35 4.80 3.56 2.89
N ASP A 36 5.12 4.75 3.40
CA ASP A 36 4.20 5.40 4.32
C ASP A 36 3.01 5.95 3.52
N ILE A 37 1.88 6.10 4.20
CA ILE A 37 0.66 6.59 3.56
C ILE A 37 0.66 8.10 3.49
N SER A 38 1.20 8.76 4.51
CA SER A 38 1.08 10.21 4.64
C SER A 38 1.81 10.97 3.52
N ALA A 39 3.00 10.51 3.14
CA ALA A 39 3.82 11.19 2.13
C ALA A 39 4.18 10.30 0.95
N GLY A 40 3.91 8.99 1.04
CA GLY A 40 4.27 8.06 -0.03
C GLY A 40 5.76 7.77 -0.10
N ASN A 41 6.49 7.98 1.00
CA ASN A 41 7.92 7.74 1.02
C ASN A 41 8.24 6.27 1.22
N LEU A 42 9.31 5.83 0.57
CA LEU A 42 9.81 4.47 0.75
C LEU A 42 10.39 4.32 2.15
N LEU A 43 9.86 3.37 2.91
CA LEU A 43 10.33 3.09 4.26
C LEU A 43 11.38 1.99 4.29
N SER A 44 11.21 0.96 3.46
CA SER A 44 12.18 -0.13 3.40
C SER A 44 11.95 -0.93 2.13
N GLY A 45 12.95 -1.75 1.77
CA GLY A 45 12.88 -2.56 0.57
C GLY A 45 13.11 -1.75 -0.68
N GLU A 46 12.73 -2.34 -1.82
CA GLU A 46 12.88 -1.63 -3.10
C GLU A 46 11.95 -2.22 -4.15
N LEU A 47 11.59 -1.39 -5.12
CA LEU A 47 10.89 -1.80 -6.33
C LEU A 47 11.67 -1.25 -7.53
N PRO A 48 11.51 -1.87 -8.72
CA PRO A 48 12.04 -1.26 -9.92
C PRO A 48 11.51 0.17 -10.07
N ARG A 49 12.30 1.02 -10.70
CA ARG A 49 12.01 2.45 -10.75
C ARG A 49 10.60 2.78 -11.20
N GLN A 50 10.13 2.13 -12.26
CA GLN A 50 8.81 2.42 -12.78
C GLN A 50 7.71 1.97 -11.82
N ALA A 51 7.86 0.80 -11.22
CA ALA A 51 6.89 0.33 -10.22
C ALA A 51 6.86 1.26 -9.01
N HIS A 52 8.02 1.73 -8.57
CA HIS A 52 8.12 2.69 -7.48
C HIS A 52 7.31 3.96 -7.77
N ARG A 53 7.46 4.51 -8.97
CA ARG A 53 6.74 5.72 -9.35
C ARG A 53 5.23 5.49 -9.39
N LEU A 54 4.80 4.33 -9.91
CA LEU A 54 3.39 4.00 -9.97
C LEU A 54 2.77 3.87 -8.58
N VAL A 55 3.49 3.24 -7.66
CA VAL A 55 3.01 3.11 -6.29
C VAL A 55 2.88 4.47 -5.62
N GLN A 56 3.87 5.33 -5.79
CA GLN A 56 3.82 6.67 -5.19
C GLN A 56 2.65 7.49 -5.74
N GLU A 57 2.43 7.40 -7.05
CA GLU A 57 1.30 8.09 -7.67
C GLU A 57 -0.03 7.57 -7.13
N TRP A 58 -0.16 6.26 -7.01
CA TRP A 58 -1.37 5.64 -6.51
C TRP A 58 -1.64 6.03 -5.05
N ILE A 59 -0.60 6.06 -4.22
CA ILE A 59 -0.76 6.48 -2.82
C ILE A 59 -1.28 7.91 -2.74
N ALA A 60 -0.71 8.81 -3.56
CA ALA A 60 -1.13 10.20 -3.55
C ALA A 60 -2.61 10.34 -3.93
N LEU A 61 -3.09 9.53 -4.87
CA LEU A 61 -4.47 9.57 -5.32
C LEU A 61 -5.45 8.96 -4.31
N ASN A 62 -4.97 8.05 -3.47
CA ASN A 62 -5.84 7.25 -2.61
C ASN A 62 -5.52 7.41 -1.13
N LYS A 63 -4.89 8.50 -0.75
CA LYS A 63 -4.41 8.70 0.61
C LYS A 63 -5.52 8.54 1.64
N GLN A 64 -6.67 9.16 1.41
CA GLN A 64 -7.77 9.11 2.36
C GLN A 64 -8.32 7.69 2.50
N ALA A 65 -8.51 7.01 1.39
CA ALA A 65 -9.01 5.62 1.42
C ALA A 65 -8.02 4.71 2.13
N LEU A 66 -6.72 4.93 1.93
CA LEU A 66 -5.68 4.15 2.60
C LEU A 66 -5.68 4.39 4.11
N MET A 67 -5.87 5.64 4.53
CA MET A 67 -5.93 5.93 5.96
C MET A 67 -7.16 5.31 6.60
N GLU A 68 -8.28 5.27 5.88
CA GLU A 68 -9.48 4.62 6.39
C GLU A 68 -9.26 3.12 6.54
N ASN A 69 -8.58 2.49 5.57
CA ASN A 69 -8.24 1.08 5.68
C ASN A 69 -7.29 0.82 6.86
N TRP A 70 -6.36 1.74 7.09
CA TRP A 70 -5.46 1.61 8.23
C TRP A 70 -6.25 1.61 9.54
N ARG A 71 -7.24 2.50 9.65
CA ARG A 71 -8.09 2.54 10.84
C ARG A 71 -8.91 1.26 11.00
N ARG A 72 -9.43 0.73 9.88
CA ARG A 72 -10.15 -0.55 9.93
C ARG A 72 -9.24 -1.66 10.41
N MET A 73 -8.02 -1.70 9.90
CA MET A 73 -7.03 -2.69 10.29
C MET A 73 -6.76 -2.61 11.79
N GLU A 74 -6.60 -1.41 12.33
CA GLU A 74 -6.34 -1.22 13.76
C GLU A 74 -7.50 -1.70 14.62
N LYS A 75 -8.72 -1.61 14.11
CA LYS A 75 -9.92 -2.06 14.83
C LYS A 75 -10.25 -3.52 14.58
N GLY A 76 -9.47 -4.21 13.77
CA GLY A 76 -9.75 -5.59 13.39
C GLY A 76 -10.90 -5.74 12.42
N GLU A 77 -11.27 -4.65 11.74
CA GLU A 77 -12.35 -4.67 10.75
C GLU A 77 -11.81 -5.02 9.38
N GLN A 78 -12.68 -5.52 8.52
CA GLN A 78 -12.29 -5.89 7.17
C GLN A 78 -11.96 -4.65 6.36
N MET A 79 -10.80 -4.67 5.70
CA MET A 79 -10.36 -3.58 4.83
C MET A 79 -11.06 -3.69 3.47
N GLU A 80 -11.25 -2.56 2.82
CA GLU A 80 -11.91 -2.52 1.52
C GLU A 80 -10.90 -2.50 0.39
N TYR A 81 -11.28 -3.12 -0.72
CA TYR A 81 -10.47 -3.08 -1.93
C TYR A 81 -10.50 -1.66 -2.51
N ILE A 82 -9.33 -1.17 -2.91
CA ILE A 82 -9.19 0.17 -3.50
C ILE A 82 -8.80 0.00 -4.95
N LYS A 83 -9.50 0.69 -5.85
CA LYS A 83 -9.22 0.59 -7.27
C LYS A 83 -7.77 0.97 -7.57
N GLY A 84 -7.13 0.21 -8.43
CA GLY A 84 -5.76 0.48 -8.85
C GLY A 84 -5.68 1.56 -9.91
N LEU A 85 -4.45 1.88 -10.30
CA LEU A 85 -4.21 2.79 -11.42
C LEU A 85 -4.69 2.16 -12.72
N GLU A 86 -5.18 3.00 -13.61
CA GLU A 86 -5.61 2.58 -14.95
C GLU A 86 -4.68 3.08 -16.02
#